data_5f9fcc8e60be8b8b6812e7c3ae50bbd4
#
_entry.id   5f9fcc8e60be8b8b6812e7c3ae50bbd4
#
_cell.length_a   1.000
_cell.length_b   1.000
_cell.length_c   1.000
_cell.angle_alpha   90.00
_cell.angle_beta   90.00
_cell.angle_gamma   90.00
#
_symmetry.space_group_name_H-M   'P 1'
#
loop_
_entity.id
_entity.type
_entity.pdbx_description
1 polymer ?
#
loop_
_entity_poly.entity_id
_entity_poly.type
_entity_poly.pdbx_seq_one_letter_code
_entity_poly.pdbx_strand_id
1 'polypeptide(L)'
;MRHASKSAALAIALAGPMAWAACDKPVYLTFDTGHMEVAPLIAEVLQRQAVRVTFFAANERTKVGDGSLGEHWAPWWRERAAEGHEFASHTWSHVYWRADLPGAAPRFKVQASAGAQQGLLLNWGAAEYCQQIQQAGDRLQTLTGKKPLPLYRAPGGKTSPQLLAAAKACGYAHVGWAAAGFLGDELPSDKFSNPLLLAKALRDIRSGDILVAHLGIWSRQEPWAPAVLEPLLLGLKARGFCFATLREHPAYRAWVAASG
;
A
#
# COMPACT_ATOMS: atom_id res chain seq x y z
N MET A 1 -72.87 21.43 1.93
CA MET A 1 -71.65 21.11 1.15
C MET A 1 -70.54 20.72 2.13
N ARG A 2 -70.21 19.44 2.19
CA ARG A 2 -69.16 18.93 3.09
C ARG A 2 -67.88 18.68 2.28
N HIS A 3 -66.82 19.42 2.56
CA HIS A 3 -65.49 19.21 1.96
C HIS A 3 -64.78 18.09 2.70
N ALA A 4 -64.47 17.01 1.99
CA ALA A 4 -63.63 15.93 2.50
C ALA A 4 -62.19 16.24 2.14
N SER A 5 -61.36 16.50 3.14
CA SER A 5 -59.89 16.63 3.00
C SER A 5 -59.29 15.23 2.89
N LYS A 6 -58.62 14.96 1.79
CA LYS A 6 -57.80 13.74 1.60
C LYS A 6 -56.39 14.01 2.13
N SER A 7 -56.00 13.41 3.25
CA SER A 7 -54.65 13.41 3.75
C SER A 7 -53.81 12.39 2.98
N ALA A 8 -52.82 12.82 2.24
CA ALA A 8 -51.82 11.94 1.62
C ALA A 8 -50.75 11.60 2.64
N ALA A 9 -50.62 10.35 3.00
CA ALA A 9 -49.52 9.85 3.84
C ALA A 9 -48.27 9.65 2.97
N LEU A 10 -47.21 10.40 3.28
CA LEU A 10 -45.90 10.27 2.65
C LEU A 10 -45.16 9.08 3.31
N ALA A 11 -44.98 7.99 2.60
CA ALA A 11 -44.21 6.85 3.05
C ALA A 11 -42.69 7.18 2.90
N ILE A 12 -42.00 7.42 3.99
CA ILE A 12 -40.53 7.55 4.03
C ILE A 12 -39.97 6.13 4.00
N ALA A 13 -39.37 5.75 2.87
CA ALA A 13 -38.57 4.54 2.76
C ALA A 13 -37.27 4.72 3.51
N LEU A 14 -37.15 4.07 4.66
CA LEU A 14 -35.88 3.96 5.39
C LEU A 14 -34.97 3.04 4.60
N ALA A 15 -33.95 3.62 3.91
CA ALA A 15 -32.84 2.85 3.36
C ALA A 15 -32.04 2.28 4.55
N GLY A 16 -32.20 0.99 4.82
CA GLY A 16 -31.39 0.27 5.81
C GLY A 16 -29.91 0.30 5.42
N PRO A 17 -28.99 0.15 6.38
CA PRO A 17 -27.55 0.07 6.07
C PRO A 17 -27.33 -1.12 5.13
N MET A 18 -26.72 -0.87 3.97
CA MET A 18 -26.22 -1.94 3.10
C MET A 18 -25.21 -2.77 3.92
N ALA A 19 -25.62 -3.94 4.37
CA ALA A 19 -24.69 -4.93 4.90
C ALA A 19 -23.73 -5.28 3.76
N TRP A 20 -22.48 -4.92 3.91
CA TRP A 20 -21.41 -5.37 3.02
C TRP A 20 -21.41 -6.90 3.10
N ALA A 21 -21.66 -7.56 1.99
CA ALA A 21 -21.57 -9.01 1.94
C ALA A 21 -20.21 -9.44 2.46
N ALA A 22 -20.20 -10.41 3.38
CA ALA A 22 -18.95 -10.94 3.93
C ALA A 22 -18.06 -11.39 2.76
N CYS A 23 -16.81 -10.94 2.77
CA CYS A 23 -15.85 -11.27 1.75
C CYS A 23 -15.24 -12.64 2.02
N ASP A 24 -15.68 -13.67 1.32
CA ASP A 24 -15.24 -15.06 1.52
C ASP A 24 -13.86 -15.35 0.92
N LYS A 25 -13.44 -14.56 -0.07
CA LYS A 25 -12.15 -14.72 -0.76
C LYS A 25 -11.39 -13.40 -0.81
N PRO A 26 -10.97 -12.85 0.34
CA PRO A 26 -10.26 -11.58 0.37
C PRO A 26 -8.88 -11.70 -0.27
N VAL A 27 -8.46 -10.65 -0.98
CA VAL A 27 -7.07 -10.36 -1.34
C VAL A 27 -6.74 -8.94 -0.93
N TYR A 28 -5.48 -8.70 -0.63
CA TYR A 28 -5.00 -7.44 -0.05
C TYR A 28 -4.03 -6.78 -1.02
N LEU A 29 -4.57 -5.98 -1.93
CA LEU A 29 -3.74 -5.24 -2.89
C LEU A 29 -3.03 -4.09 -2.20
N THR A 30 -1.73 -4.00 -2.41
CA THR A 30 -0.89 -2.95 -1.86
C THR A 30 -0.02 -2.33 -2.94
N PHE A 31 0.31 -1.05 -2.76
CA PHE A 31 1.23 -0.33 -3.62
C PHE A 31 2.34 0.29 -2.79
N ASP A 32 3.57 0.06 -3.21
CA ASP A 32 4.73 0.82 -2.71
C ASP A 32 4.91 2.06 -3.59
N THR A 33 5.51 3.13 -3.06
CA THR A 33 5.89 4.30 -3.85
C THR A 33 6.84 3.93 -4.99
N GLY A 34 7.36 4.89 -5.68
CA GLY A 34 8.26 4.82 -6.80
C GLY A 34 8.28 6.19 -7.48
N HIS A 35 8.47 6.25 -8.79
CA HIS A 35 8.54 7.54 -9.51
C HIS A 35 7.18 8.25 -9.69
N MET A 36 6.08 7.68 -9.25
CA MET A 36 4.71 8.23 -9.18
C MET A 36 4.03 8.55 -10.53
N GLU A 37 4.67 8.34 -11.66
CA GLU A 37 4.09 8.73 -12.97
C GLU A 37 2.76 8.03 -13.27
N VAL A 38 2.61 6.77 -12.85
CA VAL A 38 1.39 6.00 -13.07
C VAL A 38 0.39 6.10 -11.91
N ALA A 39 0.71 6.84 -10.84
CA ALA A 39 -0.15 6.98 -9.68
C ALA A 39 -1.55 7.54 -10.01
N PRO A 40 -1.72 8.55 -10.88
CA PRO A 40 -3.03 9.02 -11.30
C PRO A 40 -3.84 7.93 -12.02
N LEU A 41 -3.22 7.18 -12.94
CA LEU A 41 -3.87 6.10 -13.68
C LEU A 41 -4.30 4.95 -12.75
N ILE A 42 -3.46 4.60 -11.77
CA ILE A 42 -3.81 3.61 -10.74
C ILE A 42 -5.02 4.09 -9.95
N ALA A 43 -5.04 5.35 -9.52
CA ALA A 43 -6.14 5.93 -8.76
C ALA A 43 -7.47 5.86 -9.53
N GLU A 44 -7.47 6.23 -10.81
CA GLU A 44 -8.65 6.14 -11.68
C GLU A 44 -9.20 4.70 -11.77
N VAL A 45 -8.30 3.72 -11.92
CA VAL A 45 -8.70 2.30 -11.97
C VAL A 45 -9.29 1.86 -10.63
N LEU A 46 -8.64 2.18 -9.50
CA LEU A 46 -9.12 1.82 -8.16
C LEU A 46 -10.49 2.43 -7.89
N GLN A 47 -10.70 3.70 -8.22
CA GLN A 47 -11.98 4.39 -8.07
C GLN A 47 -13.07 3.75 -8.94
N ARG A 48 -12.80 3.57 -10.23
CA ARG A 48 -13.74 2.96 -11.19
C ARG A 48 -14.13 1.54 -10.79
N GLN A 49 -13.19 0.80 -10.24
CA GLN A 49 -13.39 -0.56 -9.76
C GLN A 49 -13.87 -0.64 -8.31
N ALA A 50 -14.05 0.48 -7.60
CA ALA A 50 -14.42 0.53 -6.18
C ALA A 50 -13.55 -0.39 -5.30
N VAL A 51 -12.23 -0.33 -5.51
CA VAL A 51 -11.23 -1.13 -4.77
C VAL A 51 -10.45 -0.24 -3.83
N ARG A 52 -10.46 -0.58 -2.53
CA ARG A 52 -9.59 0.06 -1.53
C ARG A 52 -8.31 -0.75 -1.33
N VAL A 53 -7.21 -0.06 -1.14
CA VAL A 53 -5.87 -0.65 -1.01
C VAL A 53 -5.12 -0.05 0.17
N THR A 54 -3.96 -0.64 0.50
CA THR A 54 -3.01 -0.04 1.43
C THR A 54 -1.77 0.41 0.66
N PHE A 55 -1.40 1.69 0.82
CA PHE A 55 -0.19 2.26 0.25
C PHE A 55 0.95 2.25 1.27
N PHE A 56 2.12 1.80 0.86
CA PHE A 56 3.37 1.89 1.61
C PHE A 56 4.23 2.99 1.00
N ALA A 57 4.50 4.04 1.76
CA ALA A 57 5.16 5.22 1.20
C ALA A 57 6.54 5.50 1.81
N ALA A 58 7.49 5.75 0.92
CA ALA A 58 8.79 6.34 1.16
C ALA A 58 8.86 7.69 0.45
N ASN A 59 9.78 8.58 0.81
CA ASN A 59 9.98 9.83 0.08
C ASN A 59 11.02 9.67 -1.03
N GLU A 60 10.60 9.00 -2.10
CA GLU A 60 11.45 8.70 -3.24
C GLU A 60 11.43 9.83 -4.28
N ARG A 61 12.46 9.85 -5.11
CA ARG A 61 12.50 10.73 -6.27
C ARG A 61 11.37 10.37 -7.22
N THR A 62 10.67 11.40 -7.72
CA THR A 62 9.58 11.27 -8.68
C THR A 62 9.97 11.85 -10.04
N LYS A 63 9.20 11.53 -11.09
CA LYS A 63 9.40 12.13 -12.43
C LYS A 63 9.02 13.60 -12.46
N VAL A 64 8.07 14.00 -11.62
CA VAL A 64 7.64 15.39 -11.45
C VAL A 64 7.46 15.69 -9.96
N GLY A 65 7.78 16.95 -9.55
CA GLY A 65 7.63 17.38 -8.17
C GLY A 65 8.87 17.12 -7.30
N ASP A 66 8.65 17.18 -6.00
CA ASP A 66 9.67 17.30 -4.95
C ASP A 66 9.85 16.01 -4.11
N GLY A 67 9.41 14.89 -4.64
CA GLY A 67 9.43 13.59 -3.99
C GLY A 67 8.02 13.04 -3.78
N SER A 68 7.91 11.72 -3.64
CA SER A 68 6.61 11.03 -3.54
C SER A 68 5.79 11.40 -2.30
N LEU A 69 6.44 11.86 -1.23
CA LEU A 69 5.83 12.46 -0.04
C LEU A 69 6.01 13.98 0.03
N GLY A 70 6.36 14.64 -1.09
CA GLY A 70 6.50 16.08 -1.21
C GLY A 70 5.17 16.81 -1.34
N GLU A 71 5.25 18.15 -1.39
CA GLU A 71 4.05 19.01 -1.49
C GLU A 71 3.34 18.86 -2.83
N HIS A 72 4.07 18.58 -3.90
CA HIS A 72 3.49 18.33 -5.22
C HIS A 72 2.43 17.21 -5.19
N TRP A 73 2.71 16.15 -4.42
CA TRP A 73 1.82 14.98 -4.33
C TRP A 73 0.80 15.07 -3.19
N ALA A 74 0.83 16.11 -2.37
CA ALA A 74 -0.09 16.28 -1.24
C ALA A 74 -1.58 16.21 -1.63
N PRO A 75 -2.05 16.84 -2.74
CA PRO A 75 -3.44 16.71 -3.18
C PRO A 75 -3.80 15.26 -3.49
N TRP A 76 -2.94 14.54 -4.19
CA TRP A 76 -3.16 13.14 -4.55
C TRP A 76 -3.32 12.24 -3.31
N TRP A 77 -2.47 12.41 -2.29
CA TRP A 77 -2.57 11.66 -1.04
C TRP A 77 -3.86 11.96 -0.28
N ARG A 78 -4.29 13.23 -0.23
CA ARG A 78 -5.56 13.63 0.40
C ARG A 78 -6.76 12.98 -0.27
N GLU A 79 -6.79 12.94 -1.59
CA GLU A 79 -7.86 12.28 -2.34
C GLU A 79 -7.91 10.79 -2.03
N ARG A 80 -6.76 10.11 -2.02
CA ARG A 80 -6.70 8.67 -1.66
C ARG A 80 -7.22 8.44 -0.24
N ALA A 81 -6.93 9.34 0.69
CA ALA A 81 -7.47 9.28 2.04
C ALA A 81 -9.00 9.45 2.07
N ALA A 82 -9.54 10.38 1.29
CA ALA A 82 -10.98 10.61 1.16
C ALA A 82 -11.71 9.41 0.56
N GLU A 83 -11.08 8.69 -0.37
CA GLU A 83 -11.60 7.45 -0.98
C GLU A 83 -11.56 6.23 -0.05
N GLY A 84 -10.96 6.36 1.13
CA GLY A 84 -10.93 5.28 2.13
C GLY A 84 -9.76 4.32 2.00
N HIS A 85 -8.73 4.69 1.25
CA HIS A 85 -7.48 3.94 1.25
C HIS A 85 -6.76 4.06 2.59
N GLU A 86 -5.89 3.08 2.88
CA GLU A 86 -5.05 3.04 4.07
C GLU A 86 -3.59 3.31 3.72
N PHE A 87 -2.81 3.74 4.71
CA PHE A 87 -1.42 4.15 4.52
C PHE A 87 -0.52 3.48 5.55
N ALA A 88 0.71 3.19 5.15
CA ALA A 88 1.74 2.61 5.99
C ALA A 88 3.14 3.08 5.53
N SER A 89 4.16 2.87 6.35
CA SER A 89 5.51 3.32 6.05
C SER A 89 6.27 2.35 5.14
N HIS A 90 7.07 2.92 4.22
CA HIS A 90 8.07 2.20 3.43
C HIS A 90 9.51 2.67 3.75
N THR A 91 9.72 3.21 4.95
CA THR A 91 10.88 3.98 5.41
C THR A 91 11.03 5.30 4.65
N TRP A 92 11.48 6.36 5.33
CA TRP A 92 11.53 7.69 4.71
C TRP A 92 12.42 7.75 3.46
N SER A 93 13.66 7.27 3.57
CA SER A 93 14.66 7.32 2.50
C SER A 93 14.72 6.02 1.67
N HIS A 94 13.65 5.20 1.69
CA HIS A 94 13.59 3.90 1.03
C HIS A 94 14.84 3.06 1.31
N VAL A 95 14.99 2.65 2.58
CA VAL A 95 16.23 2.12 3.15
C VAL A 95 16.29 0.60 3.05
N TYR A 96 17.19 0.10 2.22
CA TYR A 96 17.49 -1.33 2.14
C TYR A 96 18.32 -1.79 3.34
N TRP A 97 17.85 -2.81 4.05
CA TRP A 97 18.69 -3.61 4.92
C TRP A 97 19.70 -4.42 4.09
N ARG A 98 20.97 -4.46 4.54
CA ARG A 98 22.05 -5.19 3.86
C ARG A 98 22.61 -6.32 4.72
N ALA A 99 22.78 -6.09 6.03
CA ALA A 99 23.26 -7.10 6.98
C ALA A 99 22.99 -6.65 8.42
N ASP A 100 22.90 -7.61 9.32
CA ASP A 100 23.05 -7.36 10.76
C ASP A 100 24.53 -7.16 11.08
N LEU A 101 24.81 -6.25 12.01
CA LEU A 101 26.16 -5.98 12.50
C LEU A 101 26.37 -6.64 13.88
N PRO A 102 27.58 -7.12 14.18
CA PRO A 102 27.87 -7.70 15.49
C PRO A 102 27.79 -6.65 16.60
N GLY A 103 27.45 -7.11 17.80
CA GLY A 103 27.36 -6.27 19.01
C GLY A 103 26.22 -6.68 19.92
N ALA A 104 26.20 -6.14 21.14
CA ALA A 104 25.16 -6.45 22.13
C ALA A 104 23.82 -5.76 21.80
N ALA A 105 23.87 -4.57 21.16
CA ALA A 105 22.69 -3.84 20.73
C ALA A 105 22.41 -4.09 19.24
N PRO A 106 21.13 -4.11 18.79
CA PRO A 106 20.76 -4.26 17.39
C PRO A 106 21.37 -3.13 16.52
N ARG A 107 22.18 -3.52 15.54
CA ARG A 107 22.78 -2.62 14.56
C ARG A 107 22.72 -3.25 13.17
N PHE A 108 22.58 -2.39 12.15
CA PHE A 108 22.35 -2.82 10.78
C PHE A 108 23.24 -2.08 9.81
N LYS A 109 23.81 -2.79 8.84
CA LYS A 109 24.31 -2.18 7.62
C LYS A 109 23.11 -1.91 6.72
N VAL A 110 22.92 -0.66 6.32
CA VAL A 110 21.80 -0.22 5.50
C VAL A 110 22.25 0.63 4.32
N GLN A 111 21.39 0.79 3.32
CA GLN A 111 21.66 1.66 2.19
C GLN A 111 20.35 2.36 1.78
N ALA A 112 20.34 3.68 1.89
CA ALA A 112 19.24 4.49 1.39
C ALA A 112 19.25 4.55 -0.15
N SER A 113 18.09 4.46 -0.79
CA SER A 113 17.98 4.67 -2.25
C SER A 113 17.37 6.03 -2.60
N ALA A 114 17.01 6.83 -1.60
CA ALA A 114 16.49 8.19 -1.77
C ALA A 114 17.04 9.15 -0.72
N GLY A 115 16.86 10.45 -0.97
CA GLY A 115 17.27 11.52 -0.06
C GLY A 115 18.77 11.83 -0.08
N ALA A 116 19.21 12.65 0.90
CA ALA A 116 20.60 13.17 0.95
C ALA A 116 21.67 12.08 1.11
N GLN A 117 21.31 10.92 1.63
CA GLN A 117 22.23 9.80 1.84
C GLN A 117 22.09 8.70 0.78
N GLN A 118 21.46 9.02 -0.36
CA GLN A 118 21.25 8.06 -1.44
C GLN A 118 22.55 7.38 -1.87
N GLY A 119 22.52 6.05 -1.94
CA GLY A 119 23.64 5.21 -2.37
C GLY A 119 24.67 4.92 -1.29
N LEU A 120 24.68 5.66 -0.17
CA LEU A 120 25.64 5.45 0.90
C LEU A 120 25.32 4.18 1.70
N LEU A 121 26.36 3.41 2.01
CA LEU A 121 26.31 2.33 2.99
C LEU A 121 26.54 2.92 4.38
N LEU A 122 25.56 2.74 5.25
CA LEU A 122 25.55 3.32 6.60
C LEU A 122 25.41 2.21 7.64
N ASN A 123 25.86 2.50 8.87
CA ASN A 123 25.70 1.62 10.01
C ASN A 123 24.77 2.30 11.02
N TRP A 124 23.54 1.79 11.13
CA TRP A 124 22.52 2.34 12.02
C TRP A 124 22.22 1.41 13.20
N GLY A 125 21.79 1.98 14.30
CA GLY A 125 21.13 1.27 15.38
C GLY A 125 19.64 1.12 15.12
N ALA A 126 18.96 0.47 16.06
CA ALA A 126 17.51 0.30 16.02
C ALA A 126 16.77 1.64 16.00
N ALA A 127 17.25 2.63 16.76
CA ALA A 127 16.60 3.95 16.86
C ALA A 127 16.57 4.69 15.51
N GLU A 128 17.71 4.72 14.80
CA GLU A 128 17.77 5.38 13.48
C GLU A 128 16.86 4.67 12.46
N TYR A 129 16.83 3.33 12.48
CA TYR A 129 15.92 2.59 11.60
C TYR A 129 14.45 2.86 11.93
N CYS A 130 14.09 2.87 13.21
CA CYS A 130 12.75 3.23 13.68
C CYS A 130 12.37 4.66 13.27
N GLN A 131 13.28 5.62 13.37
CA GLN A 131 13.05 7.00 12.93
C GLN A 131 12.70 7.08 11.44
N GLN A 132 13.32 6.27 10.59
CA GLN A 132 13.00 6.19 9.18
C GLN A 132 11.56 5.68 8.93
N ILE A 133 11.11 4.71 9.72
CA ILE A 133 9.74 4.21 9.63
C ILE A 133 8.76 5.30 10.10
N GLN A 134 9.04 5.91 11.26
CA GLN A 134 8.17 6.92 11.86
C GLN A 134 8.06 8.17 10.99
N GLN A 135 9.16 8.67 10.45
CA GLN A 135 9.18 9.90 9.64
C GLN A 135 8.26 9.80 8.40
N ALA A 136 8.26 8.66 7.72
CA ALA A 136 7.35 8.44 6.60
C ALA A 136 5.88 8.39 7.06
N GLY A 137 5.61 7.76 8.20
CA GLY A 137 4.28 7.74 8.81
C GLY A 137 3.78 9.13 9.20
N ASP A 138 4.60 9.91 9.89
CA ASP A 138 4.24 11.28 10.33
C ASP A 138 3.96 12.19 9.12
N ARG A 139 4.76 12.04 8.06
CA ARG A 139 4.53 12.79 6.84
C ARG A 139 3.22 12.39 6.14
N LEU A 140 2.92 11.10 6.05
CA LEU A 140 1.64 10.62 5.54
C LEU A 140 0.47 11.17 6.36
N GLN A 141 0.57 11.17 7.68
CA GLN A 141 -0.45 11.77 8.55
C GLN A 141 -0.64 13.26 8.26
N THR A 142 0.44 14.01 8.09
CA THR A 142 0.41 15.43 7.72
C THR A 142 -0.28 15.64 6.37
N LEU A 143 0.05 14.82 5.37
CA LEU A 143 -0.51 14.95 4.01
C LEU A 143 -1.97 14.54 3.91
N THR A 144 -2.37 13.50 4.65
CA THR A 144 -3.68 12.84 4.51
C THR A 144 -4.69 13.23 5.59
N GLY A 145 -4.22 13.74 6.72
CA GLY A 145 -5.05 13.94 7.93
C GLY A 145 -5.45 12.62 8.62
N LYS A 146 -5.02 11.47 8.12
CA LYS A 146 -5.29 10.14 8.69
C LYS A 146 -4.04 9.58 9.38
N LYS A 147 -4.23 8.99 10.56
CA LYS A 147 -3.16 8.21 11.23
C LYS A 147 -2.85 6.97 10.37
N PRO A 148 -1.61 6.80 9.89
CA PRO A 148 -1.23 5.59 9.17
C PRO A 148 -1.35 4.34 10.05
N LEU A 149 -1.48 3.19 9.41
CA LEU A 149 -1.42 1.91 10.10
C LEU A 149 -0.05 1.74 10.78
N PRO A 150 0.02 1.13 11.96
CA PRO A 150 1.27 0.82 12.65
C PRO A 150 2.00 -0.36 11.95
N LEU A 151 2.10 -0.25 10.64
CA LEU A 151 2.67 -1.22 9.73
C LEU A 151 3.80 -0.57 8.93
N TYR A 152 4.78 -1.39 8.54
CA TYR A 152 5.78 -0.95 7.57
C TYR A 152 6.15 -2.09 6.62
N ARG A 153 6.68 -1.74 5.46
CA ARG A 153 7.31 -2.69 4.54
C ARG A 153 8.79 -2.33 4.40
N ALA A 154 9.65 -3.31 4.58
CA ALA A 154 11.06 -3.12 4.33
C ALA A 154 11.33 -3.06 2.82
N PRO A 155 12.06 -2.04 2.31
CA PRO A 155 12.40 -1.93 0.90
C PRO A 155 13.03 -3.19 0.32
N GLY A 156 12.50 -3.62 -0.85
CA GLY A 156 12.87 -4.86 -1.53
C GLY A 156 12.54 -6.13 -0.74
N GLY A 157 11.72 -6.06 0.31
CA GLY A 157 11.37 -7.20 1.17
C GLY A 157 12.54 -7.76 1.98
N LYS A 158 13.67 -7.03 2.06
CA LYS A 158 14.89 -7.51 2.71
C LYS A 158 14.86 -7.26 4.21
N THR A 159 14.89 -8.34 4.98
CA THR A 159 14.77 -8.31 6.44
C THR A 159 15.70 -9.30 7.12
N SER A 160 15.86 -9.14 8.44
CA SER A 160 16.40 -10.14 9.34
C SER A 160 15.52 -10.27 10.58
N PRO A 161 15.62 -11.37 11.35
CA PRO A 161 14.93 -11.46 12.63
C PRO A 161 15.24 -10.30 13.58
N GLN A 162 16.49 -9.83 13.60
CA GLN A 162 16.92 -8.70 14.43
C GLN A 162 16.30 -7.37 13.99
N LEU A 163 16.24 -7.11 12.68
CA LEU A 163 15.57 -5.93 12.12
C LEU A 163 14.08 -5.92 12.43
N LEU A 164 13.41 -7.06 12.25
CA LEU A 164 11.98 -7.21 12.53
C LEU A 164 11.67 -7.01 14.02
N ALA A 165 12.52 -7.55 14.91
CA ALA A 165 12.38 -7.36 16.35
C ALA A 165 12.55 -5.89 16.74
N ALA A 166 13.53 -5.18 16.16
CA ALA A 166 13.76 -3.76 16.39
C ALA A 166 12.55 -2.92 15.93
N ALA A 167 12.03 -3.14 14.73
CA ALA A 167 10.85 -2.45 14.24
C ALA A 167 9.60 -2.71 15.10
N LYS A 168 9.42 -3.96 15.55
CA LYS A 168 8.33 -4.31 16.46
C LYS A 168 8.43 -3.61 17.80
N ALA A 169 9.65 -3.49 18.35
CA ALA A 169 9.89 -2.78 19.62
C ALA A 169 9.55 -1.29 19.55
N CYS A 170 9.63 -0.68 18.37
CA CYS A 170 9.18 0.72 18.17
C CYS A 170 7.74 0.84 17.62
N GLY A 171 6.95 -0.22 17.71
CA GLY A 171 5.51 -0.16 17.44
C GLY A 171 5.08 -0.48 16.00
N TYR A 172 5.97 -1.06 15.17
CA TYR A 172 5.64 -1.35 13.78
C TYR A 172 5.73 -2.84 13.45
N ALA A 173 4.65 -3.41 12.88
CA ALA A 173 4.68 -4.75 12.32
C ALA A 173 5.08 -4.71 10.83
N HIS A 174 5.96 -5.63 10.45
CA HIS A 174 6.39 -5.74 9.05
C HIS A 174 5.35 -6.46 8.20
N VAL A 175 5.16 -5.98 6.96
CA VAL A 175 4.28 -6.57 5.96
C VAL A 175 5.07 -6.96 4.72
N GLY A 176 5.16 -8.25 4.46
CA GLY A 176 5.63 -8.78 3.18
C GLY A 176 4.50 -8.94 2.16
N TRP A 177 4.71 -9.83 1.22
CA TRP A 177 3.70 -10.25 0.22
C TRP A 177 3.77 -11.76 -0.01
N ALA A 178 2.69 -12.32 -0.53
CA ALA A 178 2.65 -13.74 -0.92
C ALA A 178 3.56 -13.98 -2.13
N ALA A 179 4.08 -15.19 -2.28
CA ALA A 179 4.89 -15.55 -3.46
C ALA A 179 4.14 -15.31 -4.79
N ALA A 180 2.82 -15.59 -4.82
CA ALA A 180 1.96 -15.28 -5.95
C ALA A 180 1.57 -13.80 -6.01
N GLY A 181 1.75 -13.07 -4.92
CA GLY A 181 1.39 -11.65 -4.78
C GLY A 181 2.43 -10.68 -5.34
N PHE A 182 3.63 -11.14 -5.68
CA PHE A 182 4.57 -10.32 -6.44
C PHE A 182 4.08 -10.18 -7.88
N LEU A 183 3.51 -9.01 -8.20
CA LEU A 183 2.83 -8.78 -9.48
C LEU A 183 3.79 -8.54 -10.64
N GLY A 184 5.09 -8.35 -10.36
CA GLY A 184 6.15 -8.30 -11.35
C GLY A 184 6.26 -6.98 -12.13
N ASP A 185 5.61 -5.93 -11.67
CA ASP A 185 5.61 -4.61 -12.31
C ASP A 185 7.00 -3.94 -12.33
N GLU A 186 7.97 -4.43 -11.54
CA GLU A 186 9.37 -4.00 -11.55
C GLU A 186 10.28 -4.86 -12.47
N LEU A 187 9.76 -5.95 -13.02
CA LEU A 187 10.53 -6.82 -13.90
C LEU A 187 10.70 -6.19 -15.31
N PRO A 188 11.82 -6.45 -16.00
CA PRO A 188 12.06 -5.93 -17.34
C PRO A 188 10.94 -6.34 -18.33
N SER A 189 10.36 -5.38 -19.03
CA SER A 189 9.19 -5.61 -19.91
C SER A 189 9.51 -6.44 -21.14
N ASP A 190 10.76 -6.44 -21.61
CA ASP A 190 11.25 -7.28 -22.73
C ASP A 190 11.24 -8.79 -22.41
N LYS A 191 11.39 -9.15 -21.12
CA LYS A 191 11.37 -10.54 -20.64
C LYS A 191 10.06 -10.93 -19.98
N PHE A 192 9.38 -9.97 -19.36
CA PHE A 192 8.16 -10.15 -18.60
C PHE A 192 7.08 -9.21 -19.12
N SER A 193 6.48 -9.58 -20.26
CA SER A 193 5.42 -8.77 -20.88
C SER A 193 4.19 -8.65 -19.99
N ASN A 194 3.42 -7.57 -20.16
CA ASN A 194 2.17 -7.35 -19.44
C ASN A 194 1.17 -8.53 -19.52
N PRO A 195 0.93 -9.14 -20.70
CA PRO A 195 0.09 -10.33 -20.79
C PRO A 195 0.60 -11.53 -20.00
N LEU A 196 1.92 -11.76 -19.96
CA LEU A 196 2.53 -12.84 -19.18
C LEU A 196 2.32 -12.63 -17.67
N LEU A 197 2.54 -11.41 -17.17
CA LEU A 197 2.34 -11.07 -15.78
C LEU A 197 0.87 -11.21 -15.37
N LEU A 198 -0.07 -10.73 -16.21
CA LEU A 198 -1.50 -10.88 -15.98
C LEU A 198 -1.91 -12.35 -15.88
N ALA A 199 -1.51 -13.17 -16.87
CA ALA A 199 -1.86 -14.58 -16.90
C ALA A 199 -1.32 -15.33 -15.66
N LYS A 200 -0.07 -15.02 -15.24
CA LYS A 200 0.53 -15.59 -14.05
C LYS A 200 -0.25 -15.20 -12.80
N ALA A 201 -0.54 -13.91 -12.61
CA ALA A 201 -1.26 -13.41 -11.45
C ALA A 201 -2.66 -14.03 -11.35
N LEU A 202 -3.42 -14.04 -12.45
CA LEU A 202 -4.76 -14.66 -12.48
C LEU A 202 -4.73 -16.16 -12.17
N ARG A 203 -3.69 -16.88 -12.56
CA ARG A 203 -3.56 -18.32 -12.28
C ARG A 203 -3.17 -18.60 -10.83
N ASP A 204 -2.24 -17.83 -10.26
CA ASP A 204 -1.50 -18.20 -9.07
C ASP A 204 -2.05 -17.58 -7.77
N ILE A 205 -2.72 -16.41 -7.84
CA ILE A 205 -3.27 -15.71 -6.66
C ILE A 205 -4.34 -16.55 -5.97
N ARG A 206 -4.28 -16.57 -4.63
CA ARG A 206 -5.20 -17.27 -3.73
C ARG A 206 -5.83 -16.29 -2.73
N SER A 207 -6.94 -16.73 -2.12
CA SER A 207 -7.57 -15.99 -1.01
C SER A 207 -6.59 -15.84 0.16
N GLY A 208 -6.52 -14.64 0.71
CA GLY A 208 -5.60 -14.28 1.78
C GLY A 208 -4.28 -13.69 1.31
N ASP A 209 -3.97 -13.74 0.01
CA ASP A 209 -2.71 -13.22 -0.52
C ASP A 209 -2.62 -11.68 -0.38
N ILE A 210 -1.45 -11.23 0.07
CA ILE A 210 -1.04 -9.83 -0.01
C ILE A 210 -0.32 -9.65 -1.34
N LEU A 211 -0.82 -8.69 -2.15
CA LEU A 211 -0.30 -8.38 -3.47
C LEU A 211 0.51 -7.09 -3.41
N VAL A 212 1.62 -7.02 -4.16
CA VAL A 212 2.47 -5.83 -4.25
C VAL A 212 2.68 -5.40 -5.70
N ALA A 213 2.48 -4.12 -5.94
CA ALA A 213 2.88 -3.37 -7.12
C ALA A 213 3.36 -1.97 -6.69
N HIS A 214 3.78 -1.13 -7.63
CA HIS A 214 4.38 0.17 -7.34
C HIS A 214 3.66 1.29 -8.07
N LEU A 215 3.79 2.51 -7.56
CA LEU A 215 3.27 3.74 -8.19
C LEU A 215 4.22 4.23 -9.31
N GLY A 216 4.86 3.28 -9.96
CA GLY A 216 5.77 3.47 -11.10
C GLY A 216 7.21 3.07 -10.79
N ILE A 217 7.84 2.39 -11.74
CA ILE A 217 9.19 1.82 -11.63
C ILE A 217 10.10 2.35 -12.73
N TRP A 218 11.29 2.81 -12.35
CA TRP A 218 12.28 3.39 -13.28
C TRP A 218 12.80 2.41 -14.33
N SER A 219 12.92 1.13 -13.97
CA SER A 219 13.49 0.11 -14.86
C SER A 219 12.51 -0.46 -15.87
N ARG A 220 11.19 -0.22 -15.74
CA ARG A 220 10.19 -0.77 -16.64
C ARG A 220 9.83 0.24 -17.73
N GLN A 221 10.02 -0.15 -18.99
CA GLN A 221 9.73 0.71 -20.15
C GLN A 221 8.23 0.69 -20.50
N GLU A 222 7.60 -0.50 -20.52
CA GLU A 222 6.16 -0.66 -20.75
C GLU A 222 5.43 -0.57 -19.41
N PRO A 223 4.63 0.48 -19.14
CA PRO A 223 3.95 0.63 -17.86
C PRO A 223 3.04 -0.57 -17.57
N TRP A 224 3.14 -1.09 -16.34
CA TRP A 224 2.28 -2.16 -15.86
C TRP A 224 0.84 -1.67 -15.64
N ALA A 225 0.66 -0.49 -15.05
CA ALA A 225 -0.64 0.15 -14.88
C ALA A 225 -0.85 1.23 -15.97
N PRO A 226 -2.05 1.35 -16.54
CA PRO A 226 -3.27 0.59 -16.21
C PRO A 226 -3.38 -0.77 -16.92
N ALA A 227 -2.46 -1.08 -17.84
CA ALA A 227 -2.57 -2.21 -18.78
C ALA A 227 -2.83 -3.58 -18.09
N VAL A 228 -2.20 -3.84 -16.94
CA VAL A 228 -2.39 -5.08 -16.17
C VAL A 228 -3.37 -4.89 -15.01
N LEU A 229 -3.37 -3.75 -14.36
CA LEU A 229 -4.13 -3.53 -13.11
C LEU A 229 -5.63 -3.78 -13.30
N GLU A 230 -6.26 -3.10 -14.26
CA GLU A 230 -7.71 -3.21 -14.42
C GLU A 230 -8.16 -4.62 -14.87
N PRO A 231 -7.53 -5.27 -15.87
CA PRO A 231 -7.82 -6.66 -16.20
C PRO A 231 -7.60 -7.63 -15.04
N LEU A 232 -6.60 -7.39 -14.19
CA LEU A 232 -6.35 -8.20 -12.99
C LEU A 232 -7.50 -8.08 -11.99
N LEU A 233 -7.93 -6.84 -11.68
CA LEU A 233 -9.04 -6.61 -10.75
C LEU A 233 -10.33 -7.27 -11.26
N LEU A 234 -10.66 -7.08 -12.53
CA LEU A 234 -11.84 -7.68 -13.16
C LEU A 234 -11.76 -9.22 -13.17
N GLY A 235 -10.63 -9.78 -13.54
CA GLY A 235 -10.44 -11.23 -13.57
C GLY A 235 -10.50 -11.87 -12.19
N LEU A 236 -9.96 -11.23 -11.15
CA LEU A 236 -10.08 -11.71 -9.77
C LEU A 236 -11.54 -11.61 -9.28
N LYS A 237 -12.23 -10.49 -9.50
CA LYS A 237 -13.65 -10.34 -9.15
C LYS A 237 -14.53 -11.38 -9.83
N ALA A 238 -14.31 -11.66 -11.12
CA ALA A 238 -15.05 -12.70 -11.86
C ALA A 238 -14.85 -14.10 -11.26
N ARG A 239 -13.75 -14.34 -10.53
CA ARG A 239 -13.47 -15.58 -9.79
C ARG A 239 -14.00 -15.55 -8.35
N GLY A 240 -14.75 -14.52 -7.96
CA GLY A 240 -15.34 -14.34 -6.63
C GLY A 240 -14.40 -13.79 -5.58
N PHE A 241 -13.25 -13.22 -5.97
CA PHE A 241 -12.39 -12.50 -5.03
C PHE A 241 -12.94 -11.11 -4.74
N CYS A 242 -12.67 -10.62 -3.54
CA CYS A 242 -12.93 -9.26 -3.10
C CYS A 242 -11.65 -8.64 -2.53
N PHE A 243 -11.61 -7.32 -2.53
CA PHE A 243 -10.44 -6.57 -2.12
C PHE A 243 -10.69 -5.91 -0.76
N ALA A 244 -9.75 -6.11 0.17
CA ALA A 244 -9.78 -5.54 1.50
C ALA A 244 -8.44 -4.83 1.81
N THR A 245 -8.42 -3.97 2.82
CA THR A 245 -7.21 -3.31 3.28
C THR A 245 -6.49 -4.16 4.35
N LEU A 246 -5.22 -3.85 4.62
CA LEU A 246 -4.46 -4.57 5.64
C LEU A 246 -5.01 -4.40 7.06
N ARG A 247 -5.85 -3.40 7.31
CA ARG A 247 -6.60 -3.27 8.56
C ARG A 247 -7.47 -4.51 8.83
N GLU A 248 -7.97 -5.13 7.79
CA GLU A 248 -8.87 -6.29 7.85
C GLU A 248 -8.12 -7.63 7.80
N HIS A 249 -6.80 -7.62 7.46
CA HIS A 249 -6.02 -8.83 7.28
C HIS A 249 -5.85 -9.59 8.61
N PRO A 250 -6.13 -10.92 8.66
CA PRO A 250 -6.12 -11.71 9.89
C PRO A 250 -4.83 -11.60 10.72
N ALA A 251 -3.66 -11.53 10.06
CA ALA A 251 -2.37 -11.42 10.74
C ALA A 251 -2.10 -10.03 11.35
N TYR A 252 -2.79 -8.97 10.89
CA TYR A 252 -2.49 -7.59 11.29
C TYR A 252 -3.62 -6.91 12.04
N ARG A 253 -4.87 -7.34 11.87
CA ARG A 253 -6.05 -6.67 12.45
C ARG A 253 -5.97 -6.48 13.96
N ALA A 254 -5.48 -7.47 14.70
CA ALA A 254 -5.32 -7.38 16.14
C ALA A 254 -4.25 -6.36 16.53
N TRP A 255 -3.10 -6.35 15.82
CA TRP A 255 -2.03 -5.37 16.02
C TRP A 255 -2.50 -3.95 15.71
N VAL A 256 -3.18 -3.76 14.59
CA VAL A 256 -3.73 -2.45 14.19
C VAL A 256 -4.74 -1.94 15.20
N ALA A 257 -5.64 -2.80 15.69
CA ALA A 257 -6.63 -2.43 16.69
C ALA A 257 -6.02 -2.04 18.05
N ALA A 258 -4.94 -2.71 18.47
CA ALA A 258 -4.25 -2.42 19.73
C ALA A 258 -3.41 -1.14 19.71
N SER A 259 -3.07 -0.61 18.51
CA SER A 259 -2.22 0.57 18.32
C SER A 259 -2.99 1.83 17.90
N GLY A 260 -4.33 1.74 17.85
CA GLY A 260 -5.27 2.77 17.40
C GLY A 260 -5.54 3.89 18.37
#